data_4a48568378d00c8a57c1f12cf7f4b6b3
#
_entry.id   4a48568378d00c8a57c1f12cf7f4b6b3
#
_cell.length_a   1.000
_cell.length_b   1.000
_cell.length_c   1.000
_cell.angle_alpha   90.00
_cell.angle_beta   90.00
_cell.angle_gamma   90.00
#
_symmetry.space_group_name_H-M   'P 1'
#
loop_
_entity.id
_entity.type
_entity.pdbx_description
1 polymer ?
#
loop_
_entity_poly.entity_id
_entity_poly.type
_entity_poly.pdbx_seq_one_letter_code
_entity_poly.pdbx_strand_id
1 'polypeptide(L)'
;FVHTFPDGDREFSFYRKPGADMMLKEEEVDYDLIRQSKVFHFGTLSMTDEPVKSATKKALAVAKEAGCMITFDPNLRPPLWKTLDEAKAQMEYGFENCDVLKISDNEIQFVSGKEDYDEGIKYLQEKYQIPLIFLTMGKEGSRAYYKNFRVEQPGFTVKAIETTGAGDTFCGCSINGVLKYGLDNLDEAKLKEILTYAN
;
A
#
# COMPACT_ATOMS: atom_id res chain seq x y z
N PHE A 1 -4.39 -10.29 -17.55
CA PHE A 1 -5.74 -10.85 -17.68
C PHE A 1 -6.25 -11.25 -16.33
N VAL A 2 -7.55 -11.06 -16.10
CA VAL A 2 -8.24 -11.49 -14.88
C VAL A 2 -9.24 -12.56 -15.27
N HIS A 3 -9.14 -13.73 -14.62
CA HIS A 3 -10.12 -14.81 -14.72
C HIS A 3 -11.01 -14.75 -13.49
N THR A 4 -12.31 -14.57 -13.67
CA THR A 4 -13.29 -14.57 -12.59
C THR A 4 -14.00 -15.91 -12.52
N PHE A 5 -14.19 -16.43 -11.30
CA PHE A 5 -14.90 -17.66 -11.03
C PHE A 5 -16.35 -17.40 -10.57
N PRO A 6 -17.27 -18.39 -10.70
CA PRO A 6 -18.68 -18.21 -10.32
C PRO A 6 -18.91 -17.92 -8.83
N ASP A 7 -17.97 -18.24 -7.97
CA ASP A 7 -17.96 -17.94 -6.54
C ASP A 7 -17.48 -16.52 -6.19
N GLY A 8 -17.08 -15.74 -7.21
CA GLY A 8 -16.57 -14.38 -7.05
C GLY A 8 -15.06 -14.30 -6.81
N ASP A 9 -14.36 -15.43 -6.79
CA ASP A 9 -12.90 -15.47 -6.74
C ASP A 9 -12.29 -15.15 -8.10
N ARG A 10 -10.99 -14.86 -8.14
CA ARG A 10 -10.28 -14.46 -9.35
C ARG A 10 -8.84 -14.93 -9.38
N GLU A 11 -8.35 -15.17 -10.58
CA GLU A 11 -6.96 -15.48 -10.86
C GLU A 11 -6.36 -14.46 -11.83
N PHE A 12 -5.11 -14.08 -11.59
CA PHE A 12 -4.38 -13.15 -12.45
C PHE A 12 -3.35 -13.88 -13.31
N SER A 13 -3.38 -13.62 -14.62
CA SER A 13 -2.33 -14.01 -15.56
C SER A 13 -1.57 -12.76 -16.02
N PHE A 14 -0.25 -12.77 -15.83
CA PHE A 14 0.62 -11.64 -16.14
C PHE A 14 1.45 -11.90 -17.40
N TYR A 15 1.50 -10.91 -18.29
CA TYR A 15 2.35 -10.90 -19.50
C TYR A 15 3.32 -9.73 -19.41
N ARG A 16 4.38 -9.89 -18.61
CA ARG A 16 5.40 -8.85 -18.32
C ARG A 16 6.82 -9.39 -18.60
N LYS A 17 7.15 -9.68 -19.88
CA LYS A 17 8.49 -10.21 -20.24
C LYS A 17 9.08 -9.54 -21.51
N PRO A 18 9.45 -8.24 -21.45
CA PRO A 18 9.06 -7.19 -20.52
C PRO A 18 7.69 -6.60 -20.86
N GLY A 19 6.99 -6.04 -19.83
CA GLY A 19 5.88 -5.13 -20.03
C GLY A 19 6.41 -3.68 -20.22
N ALA A 20 5.62 -2.79 -20.81
CA ALA A 20 6.00 -1.39 -20.97
C ALA A 20 6.23 -0.68 -19.62
N ASP A 21 5.45 -1.07 -18.61
CA ASP A 21 5.56 -0.58 -17.24
C ASP A 21 6.90 -0.89 -16.57
N MET A 22 7.60 -1.96 -17.01
CA MET A 22 8.92 -2.32 -16.49
C MET A 22 10.05 -1.51 -17.13
N MET A 23 9.79 -0.82 -18.25
CA MET A 23 10.82 -0.16 -19.06
C MET A 23 11.00 1.32 -18.75
N LEU A 24 10.23 1.87 -17.79
CA LEU A 24 10.38 3.27 -17.37
C LEU A 24 11.78 3.50 -16.79
N LYS A 25 12.49 4.48 -17.35
CA LYS A 25 13.83 4.87 -16.93
C LYS A 25 13.80 6.14 -16.11
N GLU A 26 14.88 6.38 -15.35
CA GLU A 26 15.02 7.58 -14.53
C GLU A 26 14.88 8.90 -15.32
N GLU A 27 15.42 8.97 -16.54
CA GLU A 27 15.35 10.15 -17.40
C GLU A 27 13.95 10.43 -17.97
N GLU A 28 13.03 9.48 -17.87
CA GLU A 28 11.65 9.61 -18.35
C GLU A 28 10.68 10.10 -17.27
N VAL A 29 11.16 10.18 -16.02
CA VAL A 29 10.34 10.61 -14.87
C VAL A 29 10.31 12.14 -14.79
N ASP A 30 9.13 12.72 -14.72
CA ASP A 30 8.95 14.17 -14.48
C ASP A 30 9.15 14.50 -12.99
N TYR A 31 10.38 14.81 -12.63
CA TYR A 31 10.74 15.17 -11.25
C TYR A 31 10.17 16.53 -10.81
N ASP A 32 9.88 17.45 -11.74
CA ASP A 32 9.28 18.73 -11.38
C ASP A 32 7.82 18.57 -10.99
N LEU A 33 7.09 17.65 -11.62
CA LEU A 33 5.77 17.25 -11.19
C LEU A 33 5.79 16.63 -9.78
N ILE A 34 6.77 15.77 -9.51
CA ILE A 34 6.94 15.15 -8.19
C ILE A 34 7.18 16.22 -7.12
N ARG A 35 8.08 17.18 -7.37
CA ARG A 35 8.38 18.27 -6.42
C ARG A 35 7.19 19.15 -6.09
N GLN A 36 6.20 19.24 -6.98
CA GLN A 36 4.98 20.03 -6.79
C GLN A 36 3.84 19.21 -6.18
N SER A 37 4.03 17.91 -5.99
CA SER A 37 3.01 17.00 -5.48
C SER A 37 2.92 17.05 -3.95
N LYS A 38 1.71 16.85 -3.42
CA LYS A 38 1.49 16.72 -1.96
C LYS A 38 1.77 15.30 -1.47
N VAL A 39 1.57 14.31 -2.34
CA VAL A 39 1.69 12.89 -2.04
C VAL A 39 2.49 12.22 -3.13
N PHE A 40 3.38 11.34 -2.74
CA PHE A 40 3.99 10.36 -3.62
C PHE A 40 3.55 8.95 -3.17
N HIS A 41 2.83 8.26 -4.05
CA HIS A 41 2.37 6.90 -3.81
C HIS A 41 3.15 5.91 -4.64
N PHE A 42 3.56 4.80 -4.03
CA PHE A 42 4.22 3.71 -4.73
C PHE A 42 3.87 2.35 -4.15
N GLY A 43 4.19 1.29 -4.89
CA GLY A 43 4.02 -0.09 -4.49
C GLY A 43 5.17 -0.96 -5.00
N THR A 44 5.09 -2.27 -4.75
CA THR A 44 6.18 -3.19 -5.09
C THR A 44 6.24 -3.57 -6.55
N LEU A 45 5.18 -3.36 -7.33
CA LEU A 45 5.13 -3.79 -8.73
C LEU A 45 6.15 -3.09 -9.63
N SER A 46 6.48 -1.83 -9.32
CA SER A 46 7.54 -1.08 -9.99
C SER A 46 8.95 -1.35 -9.43
N MET A 47 9.07 -2.33 -8.51
CA MET A 47 10.34 -2.68 -7.85
C MET A 47 10.80 -4.10 -8.18
N THR A 48 10.12 -4.78 -9.12
CA THR A 48 10.42 -6.16 -9.51
C THR A 48 11.71 -6.29 -10.31
N ASP A 49 11.98 -5.37 -11.22
CA ASP A 49 13.09 -5.43 -12.17
C ASP A 49 13.63 -4.03 -12.51
N GLU A 50 14.82 -3.99 -13.12
CA GLU A 50 15.38 -2.79 -13.73
C GLU A 50 14.80 -2.59 -15.15
N PRO A 51 14.73 -1.34 -15.67
CA PRO A 51 15.16 -0.07 -15.07
C PRO A 51 14.12 0.59 -14.13
N VAL A 52 12.86 0.14 -14.12
CA VAL A 52 11.76 0.79 -13.37
C VAL A 52 12.02 0.87 -11.86
N LYS A 53 12.73 -0.10 -11.30
CA LYS A 53 13.11 -0.10 -9.88
C LYS A 53 14.02 1.07 -9.53
N SER A 54 15.04 1.34 -10.32
CA SER A 54 15.91 2.51 -10.15
C SER A 54 15.13 3.81 -10.32
N ALA A 55 14.27 3.90 -11.33
CA ALA A 55 13.40 5.05 -11.55
C ALA A 55 12.47 5.32 -10.35
N THR A 56 11.85 4.27 -9.80
CA THR A 56 10.99 4.37 -8.61
C THR A 56 11.76 4.85 -7.39
N LYS A 57 12.94 4.29 -7.12
CA LYS A 57 13.78 4.68 -5.98
C LYS A 57 14.24 6.13 -6.07
N LYS A 58 14.62 6.59 -7.26
CA LYS A 58 15.01 7.97 -7.47
C LYS A 58 13.82 8.93 -7.34
N ALA A 59 12.65 8.57 -7.89
CA ALA A 59 11.43 9.34 -7.74
C ALA A 59 11.04 9.50 -6.25
N LEU A 60 11.13 8.43 -5.47
CA LEU A 60 10.91 8.44 -4.02
C LEU A 60 11.91 9.39 -3.30
N ALA A 61 13.19 9.34 -3.65
CA ALA A 61 14.18 10.24 -3.06
C ALA A 61 13.83 11.72 -3.33
N VAL A 62 13.48 12.06 -4.58
CA VAL A 62 13.05 13.41 -4.95
C VAL A 62 11.78 13.83 -4.20
N ALA A 63 10.81 12.93 -4.05
CA ALA A 63 9.58 13.19 -3.31
C ALA A 63 9.86 13.48 -1.82
N LYS A 64 10.74 12.72 -1.20
CA LYS A 64 11.17 12.94 0.20
C LYS A 64 11.90 14.29 0.36
N GLU A 65 12.82 14.61 -0.54
CA GLU A 65 13.51 15.92 -0.54
C GLU A 65 12.55 17.09 -0.69
N ALA A 66 11.48 16.92 -1.47
CA ALA A 66 10.44 17.92 -1.67
C ALA A 66 9.42 18.02 -0.52
N GLY A 67 9.48 17.12 0.47
CA GLY A 67 8.54 17.08 1.59
C GLY A 67 7.16 16.53 1.24
N CYS A 68 7.05 15.72 0.20
CA CYS A 68 5.82 15.00 -0.11
C CYS A 68 5.49 14.00 1.01
N MET A 69 4.23 13.82 1.32
CA MET A 69 3.77 12.68 2.12
C MET A 69 3.97 11.39 1.30
N ILE A 70 4.71 10.44 1.85
CA ILE A 70 5.01 9.18 1.18
C ILE A 70 3.99 8.13 1.60
N THR A 71 3.27 7.57 0.63
CA THR A 71 2.30 6.51 0.87
C THR A 71 2.71 5.23 0.14
N PHE A 72 2.53 4.09 0.80
CA PHE A 72 2.97 2.80 0.29
C PHE A 72 1.86 1.75 0.40
N ASP A 73 1.62 1.02 -0.67
CA ASP A 73 0.85 -0.22 -0.69
C ASP A 73 1.74 -1.32 -1.29
N PRO A 74 2.19 -2.32 -0.53
CA PRO A 74 3.00 -3.40 -1.09
C PRO A 74 2.37 -4.03 -2.32
N ASN A 75 1.08 -4.27 -2.26
CA ASN A 75 0.28 -4.87 -3.33
C ASN A 75 0.98 -6.10 -3.92
N LEU A 76 1.40 -7.00 -3.04
CA LEU A 76 2.23 -8.15 -3.36
C LEU A 76 1.57 -9.05 -4.41
N ARG A 77 2.34 -9.38 -5.43
CA ARG A 77 1.98 -10.36 -6.46
C ARG A 77 3.09 -11.41 -6.55
N PRO A 78 3.02 -12.50 -5.76
CA PRO A 78 4.07 -13.51 -5.71
C PRO A 78 4.57 -13.99 -7.08
N PRO A 79 3.70 -14.22 -8.10
CA PRO A 79 4.15 -14.70 -9.41
C PRO A 79 5.05 -13.74 -10.19
N LEU A 80 5.16 -12.47 -9.78
CA LEU A 80 6.00 -11.47 -10.44
C LEU A 80 7.42 -11.40 -9.88
N TRP A 81 7.71 -12.15 -8.83
CA TRP A 81 9.00 -12.14 -8.15
C TRP A 81 9.81 -13.38 -8.48
N LYS A 82 11.14 -13.24 -8.54
CA LYS A 82 12.04 -14.39 -8.71
C LYS A 82 12.07 -15.25 -7.45
N THR A 83 12.04 -14.57 -6.29
CA THR A 83 11.93 -15.20 -4.98
C THR A 83 11.05 -14.36 -4.05
N LEU A 84 10.45 -14.99 -3.06
CA LEU A 84 9.70 -14.27 -2.02
C LEU A 84 10.60 -13.44 -1.09
N ASP A 85 11.88 -13.81 -0.97
CA ASP A 85 12.86 -13.03 -0.22
C ASP A 85 13.15 -11.70 -0.92
N GLU A 86 13.24 -11.67 -2.26
CA GLU A 86 13.34 -10.43 -3.02
C GLU A 86 12.11 -9.55 -2.84
N ALA A 87 10.91 -10.15 -2.89
CA ALA A 87 9.67 -9.44 -2.62
C ALA A 87 9.68 -8.80 -1.22
N LYS A 88 10.02 -9.59 -0.21
CA LYS A 88 10.10 -9.14 1.18
C LYS A 88 11.10 -7.99 1.35
N ALA A 89 12.27 -8.08 0.73
CA ALA A 89 13.27 -7.02 0.79
C ALA A 89 12.77 -5.69 0.17
N GLN A 90 11.96 -5.73 -0.90
CA GLN A 90 11.37 -4.53 -1.47
C GLN A 90 10.18 -4.01 -0.65
N MET A 91 9.42 -4.89 0.00
CA MET A 91 8.40 -4.46 0.98
C MET A 91 9.06 -3.76 2.17
N GLU A 92 10.13 -4.32 2.72
CA GLU A 92 10.92 -3.72 3.81
C GLU A 92 11.46 -2.34 3.42
N TYR A 93 12.00 -2.20 2.21
CA TYR A 93 12.40 -0.90 1.67
C TYR A 93 11.23 0.11 1.64
N GLY A 94 10.03 -0.34 1.27
CA GLY A 94 8.82 0.50 1.30
C GLY A 94 8.45 0.93 2.72
N PHE A 95 8.51 0.02 3.69
CA PHE A 95 8.22 0.30 5.10
C PHE A 95 9.20 1.31 5.72
N GLU A 96 10.48 1.24 5.37
CA GLU A 96 11.52 2.19 5.82
C GLU A 96 11.33 3.61 5.29
N ASN A 97 10.50 3.77 4.26
CA ASN A 97 10.43 5.02 3.53
C ASN A 97 9.04 5.67 3.49
N CYS A 98 8.00 5.06 4.06
CA CYS A 98 6.65 5.61 4.00
C CYS A 98 6.19 6.27 5.30
N ASP A 99 5.32 7.26 5.16
CA ASP A 99 4.59 7.92 6.25
C ASP A 99 3.23 7.23 6.49
N VAL A 100 2.63 6.73 5.43
CA VAL A 100 1.34 6.03 5.46
C VAL A 100 1.47 4.70 4.73
N LEU A 101 1.21 3.62 5.42
CA LEU A 101 1.16 2.28 4.89
C LEU A 101 -0.28 1.81 4.76
N LYS A 102 -0.69 1.30 3.60
CA LYS A 102 -1.83 0.39 3.50
C LYS A 102 -1.29 -1.03 3.28
N ILE A 103 -1.79 -1.97 4.04
CA ILE A 103 -1.36 -3.38 3.96
C ILE A 103 -2.57 -4.30 4.14
N SER A 104 -2.57 -5.45 3.46
CA SER A 104 -3.62 -6.47 3.62
C SER A 104 -3.27 -7.48 4.72
N ASP A 105 -4.29 -8.22 5.15
CA ASP A 105 -4.18 -9.33 6.12
C ASP A 105 -3.12 -10.37 5.72
N ASN A 106 -3.14 -10.83 4.48
CA ASN A 106 -2.18 -11.79 3.97
C ASN A 106 -0.74 -11.23 3.93
N GLU A 107 -0.61 -9.95 3.57
CA GLU A 107 0.70 -9.28 3.49
C GLU A 107 1.31 -9.06 4.87
N ILE A 108 0.51 -8.64 5.87
CA ILE A 108 1.02 -8.46 7.24
C ILE A 108 1.49 -9.80 7.84
N GLN A 109 0.75 -10.89 7.61
CA GLN A 109 1.17 -12.21 8.03
C GLN A 109 2.45 -12.65 7.34
N PHE A 110 2.56 -12.42 6.03
CA PHE A 110 3.76 -12.75 5.25
C PHE A 110 5.02 -12.04 5.74
N VAL A 111 4.95 -10.73 6.01
CA VAL A 111 6.15 -9.96 6.38
C VAL A 111 6.53 -10.12 7.85
N SER A 112 5.56 -10.25 8.74
CA SER A 112 5.79 -10.36 10.19
C SER A 112 6.00 -11.78 10.67
N GLY A 113 5.47 -12.78 9.95
CA GLY A 113 5.41 -14.17 10.40
C GLY A 113 4.46 -14.38 11.60
N LYS A 114 3.57 -13.43 11.87
CA LYS A 114 2.59 -13.48 12.96
C LYS A 114 1.22 -13.85 12.41
N GLU A 115 0.48 -14.70 13.14
CA GLU A 115 -0.91 -15.02 12.82
C GLU A 115 -1.85 -13.89 13.26
N ASP A 116 -1.60 -13.30 14.42
CA ASP A 116 -2.37 -12.18 14.94
C ASP A 116 -1.96 -10.86 14.24
N TYR A 117 -2.96 -10.16 13.73
CA TYR A 117 -2.73 -8.93 12.97
C TYR A 117 -2.20 -7.78 13.84
N ASP A 118 -2.68 -7.65 15.07
CA ASP A 118 -2.24 -6.58 15.98
C ASP A 118 -0.77 -6.80 16.39
N GLU A 119 -0.34 -8.05 16.60
CA GLU A 119 1.08 -8.39 16.80
C GLU A 119 1.92 -8.11 15.56
N GLY A 120 1.40 -8.42 14.37
CA GLY A 120 2.06 -8.13 13.10
C GLY A 120 2.24 -6.62 12.88
N ILE A 121 1.20 -5.83 13.12
CA ILE A 121 1.27 -4.36 13.03
C ILE A 121 2.25 -3.79 14.05
N LYS A 122 2.21 -4.27 15.28
CA LYS A 122 3.15 -3.86 16.33
C LYS A 122 4.60 -4.11 15.91
N TYR A 123 4.89 -5.29 15.33
CA TYR A 123 6.20 -5.60 14.79
C TYR A 123 6.65 -4.56 13.73
N LEU A 124 5.76 -4.18 12.79
CA LEU A 124 6.10 -3.16 11.79
C LEU A 124 6.32 -1.78 12.42
N GLN A 125 5.47 -1.37 13.37
CA GLN A 125 5.60 -0.08 14.04
C GLN A 125 6.89 0.01 14.84
N GLU A 126 7.25 -1.03 15.57
CA GLU A 126 8.49 -1.07 16.36
C GLU A 126 9.75 -1.07 15.49
N LYS A 127 9.72 -1.81 14.37
CA LYS A 127 10.89 -1.95 13.47
C LYS A 127 11.09 -0.75 12.56
N TYR A 128 10.02 -0.21 11.97
CA TYR A 128 10.10 0.79 10.89
C TYR A 128 9.57 2.17 11.27
N GLN A 129 8.97 2.32 12.45
CA GLN A 129 8.44 3.60 12.96
C GLN A 129 7.39 4.26 12.04
N ILE A 130 6.58 3.46 11.33
CA ILE A 130 5.57 3.96 10.37
C ILE A 130 4.49 4.73 11.15
N PRO A 131 4.24 6.01 10.83
CA PRO A 131 3.31 6.85 11.59
C PRO A 131 1.86 6.38 11.52
N LEU A 132 1.39 5.95 10.34
CA LEU A 132 0.01 5.53 10.12
C LEU A 132 -0.04 4.25 9.29
N ILE A 133 -0.75 3.25 9.80
CA ILE A 133 -0.95 1.98 9.08
C ILE A 133 -2.45 1.73 8.94
N PHE A 134 -2.90 1.49 7.72
CA PHE A 134 -4.22 0.96 7.38
C PHE A 134 -4.10 -0.53 7.06
N LEU A 135 -4.81 -1.36 7.79
CA LEU A 135 -4.93 -2.80 7.53
C LEU A 135 -6.29 -3.10 6.90
N THR A 136 -6.30 -3.77 5.76
CA THR A 136 -7.51 -4.28 5.11
C THR A 136 -7.65 -5.78 5.33
N MET A 137 -8.86 -6.23 5.69
CA MET A 137 -9.16 -7.62 6.06
C MET A 137 -10.32 -8.19 5.22
N GLY A 138 -10.35 -7.84 3.95
CA GLY A 138 -11.41 -8.26 3.03
C GLY A 138 -12.81 -7.93 3.56
N LYS A 139 -13.70 -8.92 3.63
CA LYS A 139 -15.08 -8.76 4.12
C LYS A 139 -15.19 -8.42 5.61
N GLU A 140 -14.14 -8.62 6.38
CA GLU A 140 -14.12 -8.29 7.81
C GLU A 140 -13.98 -6.79 8.03
N GLY A 141 -13.54 -6.05 7.00
CA GLY A 141 -13.41 -4.60 7.06
C GLY A 141 -11.97 -4.12 7.16
N SER A 142 -11.73 -3.11 7.97
CA SER A 142 -10.42 -2.48 8.06
C SER A 142 -10.10 -1.95 9.45
N ARG A 143 -8.80 -1.74 9.68
CA ARG A 143 -8.27 -1.11 10.90
C ARG A 143 -7.30 0.00 10.55
N ALA A 144 -7.23 1.02 11.41
CA ALA A 144 -6.21 2.05 11.37
C ALA A 144 -5.42 2.07 12.68
N TYR A 145 -4.10 2.19 12.56
CA TYR A 145 -3.18 2.26 13.69
C TYR A 145 -2.36 3.54 13.58
N TYR A 146 -2.55 4.45 14.52
CA TYR A 146 -1.89 5.74 14.53
C TYR A 146 -1.56 6.14 15.97
N LYS A 147 -0.30 6.38 16.30
CA LYS A 147 0.15 6.62 17.69
C LYS A 147 -0.34 5.47 18.60
N ASN A 148 -1.15 5.80 19.59
CA ASN A 148 -1.76 4.83 20.53
C ASN A 148 -3.20 4.45 20.15
N PHE A 149 -3.71 4.93 19.01
CA PHE A 149 -5.06 4.63 18.55
C PHE A 149 -5.07 3.36 17.68
N ARG A 150 -6.02 2.49 17.96
CA ARG A 150 -6.44 1.39 17.10
C ARG A 150 -7.92 1.55 16.83
N VAL A 151 -8.26 1.92 15.64
CA VAL A 151 -9.65 2.13 15.20
C VAL A 151 -10.03 1.02 14.23
N GLU A 152 -11.25 0.49 14.36
CA GLU A 152 -11.76 -0.58 13.51
C GLU A 152 -13.09 -0.17 12.88
N GLN A 153 -13.25 -0.53 11.60
CA GLN A 153 -14.49 -0.44 10.86
C GLN A 153 -14.82 -1.81 10.31
N PRO A 154 -15.92 -2.46 10.76
CA PRO A 154 -16.40 -3.68 10.14
C PRO A 154 -16.78 -3.47 8.68
N GLY A 155 -16.64 -4.51 7.88
CA GLY A 155 -17.02 -4.49 6.47
C GLY A 155 -18.53 -4.30 6.30
N PHE A 156 -18.93 -3.63 5.22
CA PHE A 156 -20.33 -3.55 4.83
C PHE A 156 -20.76 -4.82 4.11
N THR A 157 -21.97 -5.28 4.39
CA THR A 157 -22.55 -6.42 3.68
C THR A 157 -23.00 -5.97 2.29
N VAL A 158 -22.28 -6.41 1.26
CA VAL A 158 -22.59 -6.12 -0.13
C VAL A 158 -22.60 -7.40 -0.97
N LYS A 159 -23.35 -7.42 -2.07
CA LYS A 159 -23.23 -8.48 -3.06
C LYS A 159 -22.06 -8.14 -3.98
N ALA A 160 -20.88 -8.61 -3.65
CA ALA A 160 -19.72 -8.42 -4.52
C ALA A 160 -19.89 -9.24 -5.81
N ILE A 161 -19.62 -8.59 -6.95
CA ILE A 161 -19.58 -9.22 -8.27
C ILE A 161 -18.13 -9.48 -8.65
N GLU A 162 -17.27 -8.49 -8.35
CA GLU A 162 -15.84 -8.52 -8.64
C GLU A 162 -15.13 -7.55 -7.67
N THR A 163 -13.96 -7.89 -7.19
CA THR A 163 -13.23 -7.14 -6.15
C THR A 163 -11.88 -6.58 -6.60
N THR A 164 -11.59 -6.59 -7.91
CA THR A 164 -10.39 -5.95 -8.46
C THR A 164 -10.45 -4.44 -8.20
N GLY A 165 -9.37 -3.89 -7.67
CA GLY A 165 -9.28 -2.48 -7.35
C GLY A 165 -9.95 -2.07 -6.03
N ALA A 166 -10.58 -2.98 -5.28
CA ALA A 166 -11.16 -2.64 -3.97
C ALA A 166 -10.08 -2.11 -3.01
N GLY A 167 -8.93 -2.77 -2.94
CA GLY A 167 -7.79 -2.32 -2.15
C GLY A 167 -7.24 -0.97 -2.60
N ASP A 168 -7.15 -0.75 -3.93
CA ASP A 168 -6.67 0.52 -4.50
C ASP A 168 -7.65 1.66 -4.20
N THR A 169 -8.97 1.40 -4.30
CA THR A 169 -10.02 2.36 -3.95
C THR A 169 -9.97 2.71 -2.47
N PHE A 170 -9.87 1.71 -1.60
CA PHE A 170 -9.69 1.93 -0.16
C PHE A 170 -8.46 2.80 0.12
N CYS A 171 -7.32 2.49 -0.51
CA CYS A 171 -6.09 3.25 -0.37
C CYS A 171 -6.27 4.72 -0.80
N GLY A 172 -6.86 4.96 -1.98
CA GLY A 172 -7.12 6.30 -2.49
C GLY A 172 -8.05 7.11 -1.59
N CYS A 173 -9.14 6.50 -1.08
CA CYS A 173 -10.05 7.14 -0.13
C CYS A 173 -9.36 7.46 1.19
N SER A 174 -8.53 6.55 1.70
CA SER A 174 -7.77 6.76 2.94
C SER A 174 -6.76 7.90 2.79
N ILE A 175 -6.00 7.95 1.69
CA ILE A 175 -5.06 9.05 1.39
C ILE A 175 -5.79 10.39 1.31
N ASN A 176 -6.95 10.43 0.63
CA ASN A 176 -7.77 11.63 0.56
C ASN A 176 -8.22 12.11 1.95
N GLY A 177 -8.63 11.19 2.83
CA GLY A 177 -8.97 11.50 4.22
C GLY A 177 -7.79 12.04 5.02
N VAL A 178 -6.60 11.46 4.87
CA VAL A 178 -5.38 11.96 5.50
C VAL A 178 -5.02 13.37 5.00
N LEU A 179 -5.15 13.62 3.70
CA LEU A 179 -4.93 14.96 3.13
C LEU A 179 -5.93 16.00 3.65
N LYS A 180 -7.19 15.60 3.87
CA LYS A 180 -8.25 16.46 4.39
C LYS A 180 -7.94 16.98 5.80
N TYR A 181 -7.43 16.09 6.66
CA TYR A 181 -7.20 16.42 8.08
C TYR A 181 -5.75 16.78 8.41
N GLY A 182 -4.80 16.35 7.59
CA GLY A 182 -3.36 16.39 7.87
C GLY A 182 -2.94 15.22 8.79
N LEU A 183 -1.83 14.58 8.44
CA LEU A 183 -1.33 13.38 9.14
C LEU A 183 -1.15 13.63 10.65
N ASP A 184 -0.56 14.78 11.03
CA ASP A 184 -0.27 15.11 12.42
C ASP A 184 -1.53 15.43 13.27
N ASN A 185 -2.64 15.77 12.61
CA ASN A 185 -3.88 16.18 13.21
C ASN A 185 -4.93 15.07 13.34
N LEU A 186 -4.56 13.83 13.03
CA LEU A 186 -5.46 12.69 13.15
C LEU A 186 -5.75 12.35 14.61
N ASP A 187 -7.00 11.99 14.85
CA ASP A 187 -7.52 11.46 16.10
C ASP A 187 -8.44 10.26 15.82
N GLU A 188 -8.92 9.61 16.86
CA GLU A 188 -9.76 8.42 16.74
C GLU A 188 -11.05 8.66 15.93
N ALA A 189 -11.70 9.81 16.12
CA ALA A 189 -12.93 10.16 15.39
C ALA A 189 -12.69 10.35 13.90
N LYS A 190 -11.61 11.06 13.52
CA LYS A 190 -11.23 11.26 12.12
C LYS A 190 -10.80 9.97 11.45
N LEU A 191 -10.04 9.11 12.16
CA LEU A 191 -9.69 7.79 11.66
C LEU A 191 -10.93 6.93 11.41
N LYS A 192 -11.92 6.99 12.31
CA LYS A 192 -13.20 6.29 12.13
C LYS A 192 -13.96 6.80 10.91
N GLU A 193 -14.00 8.12 10.69
CA GLU A 193 -14.62 8.71 9.49
C GLU A 193 -13.91 8.24 8.22
N ILE A 194 -12.57 8.27 8.20
CA ILE A 194 -11.77 7.81 7.07
C ILE A 194 -12.08 6.35 6.75
N LEU A 195 -12.02 5.46 7.75
CA LEU A 195 -12.30 4.04 7.55
C LEU A 195 -13.74 3.78 7.09
N THR A 196 -14.71 4.52 7.63
CA THR A 196 -16.12 4.37 7.25
C THR A 196 -16.35 4.76 5.79
N TYR A 197 -15.66 5.80 5.32
CA TYR A 197 -15.75 6.26 3.93
C TYR A 197 -15.01 5.35 2.95
N ALA A 198 -13.87 4.81 3.37
CA ALA A 198 -12.99 4.00 2.51
C ALA A 198 -13.46 2.53 2.36
N ASN A 199 -14.23 2.01 3.31
CA ASN A 199 -14.71 0.62 3.37
C ASN A 199 -15.94 0.37 2.45
#